data_561f25069204df7c26d2ae48de30c41a
#
_entry.id   561f25069204df7c26d2ae48de30c41a
#
_cell.length_a   1.000
_cell.length_b   1.000
_cell.length_c   1.000
_cell.angle_alpha   90.00
_cell.angle_beta   90.00
_cell.angle_gamma   90.00
#
_symmetry.space_group_name_H-M   'P 1'
#
loop_
_entity.id
_entity.type
_entity.pdbx_description
1 polymer ?
#
loop_
_entity_poly.entity_id
_entity_poly.type
_entity_poly.pdbx_seq_one_letter_code
_entity_poly.pdbx_strand_id
1 'polypeptide(L)'
;LVRLALGVYARTAFAVGWQGAVLGLQRLAQHPVHVGGLSALNLQNLAHYLPLGGESSIHLWNDAKPARLPSWAKGIALPQTLVFHGEQLFDPALESAGLAKATTQERDWTLAVSAPERAIMEVLSLVDETPGSFSHAAELFEGLPALRPALGQRLLAGCRSIKVKRLFLFLATRQGEP
;
A
#
# COMPACT_ATOMS: atom_id res chain seq x y z
N LEU A 1 -19.78 6.34 23.09
CA LEU A 1 -19.51 6.19 21.66
C LEU A 1 -19.43 7.56 21.02
N VAL A 2 -18.34 7.83 20.29
CA VAL A 2 -18.18 9.02 19.45
C VAL A 2 -18.51 8.66 18.02
N ARG A 3 -19.33 9.46 17.36
CA ARG A 3 -19.64 9.29 15.95
C ARG A 3 -18.47 9.80 15.11
N LEU A 4 -17.87 8.94 14.32
CA LEU A 4 -16.77 9.28 13.41
C LEU A 4 -17.28 9.72 12.02
N ALA A 5 -18.33 9.05 11.56
CA ALA A 5 -19.02 9.34 10.30
C ALA A 5 -20.44 8.79 10.34
N LEU A 6 -21.23 8.98 9.28
CA LEU A 6 -22.59 8.43 9.18
C LEU A 6 -22.57 6.91 9.32
N GLY A 7 -23.16 6.37 10.40
CA GLY A 7 -23.21 4.93 10.69
C GLY A 7 -21.93 4.35 11.29
N VAL A 8 -20.89 5.15 11.56
CA VAL A 8 -19.63 4.67 12.11
C VAL A 8 -19.35 5.31 13.47
N TYR A 9 -19.12 4.48 14.47
CA TYR A 9 -18.94 4.90 15.86
C TYR A 9 -17.67 4.28 16.44
N ALA A 10 -16.95 5.04 17.27
CA ALA A 10 -15.83 4.58 18.07
C ALA A 10 -16.15 4.66 19.57
N ARG A 11 -15.43 3.89 20.39
CA ARG A 11 -15.50 4.06 21.84
C ARG A 11 -14.86 5.38 22.24
N THR A 12 -15.47 6.11 23.16
CA THR A 12 -15.10 7.46 23.58
C THR A 12 -13.66 7.59 24.11
N ALA A 13 -13.08 6.49 24.59
CA ALA A 13 -11.75 6.49 25.21
C ALA A 13 -10.58 6.44 24.23
N PHE A 14 -10.83 6.41 22.90
CA PHE A 14 -9.76 6.16 21.94
C PHE A 14 -9.90 7.03 20.70
N ALA A 15 -8.89 7.83 20.43
CA ALA A 15 -8.73 8.43 19.11
C ALA A 15 -8.55 7.30 18.08
N VAL A 16 -9.36 7.31 17.02
CA VAL A 16 -9.22 6.35 15.92
C VAL A 16 -8.18 6.91 14.97
N GLY A 17 -7.00 6.30 14.96
CA GLY A 17 -6.00 6.55 13.94
C GLY A 17 -6.35 5.87 12.60
N TRP A 18 -5.53 6.09 11.60
CA TRP A 18 -5.73 5.50 10.27
C TRP A 18 -5.73 3.96 10.30
N GLN A 19 -4.95 3.34 11.21
CA GLN A 19 -4.92 1.89 11.37
C GLN A 19 -6.30 1.34 11.76
N GLY A 20 -6.99 2.03 12.68
CA GLY A 20 -8.35 1.67 13.09
C GLY A 20 -9.37 1.85 11.96
N ALA A 21 -9.22 2.90 11.16
CA ALA A 21 -10.08 3.11 9.99
C ALA A 21 -9.88 2.02 8.93
N VAL A 22 -8.63 1.66 8.63
CA VAL A 22 -8.30 0.56 7.69
C VAL A 22 -8.78 -0.79 8.22
N LEU A 23 -8.58 -1.07 9.51
CA LEU A 23 -9.11 -2.28 10.14
C LEU A 23 -10.64 -2.36 10.02
N GLY A 24 -11.33 -1.24 10.21
CA GLY A 24 -12.76 -1.12 10.00
C GLY A 24 -13.17 -1.44 8.55
N LEU A 25 -12.43 -0.94 7.57
CA LEU A 25 -12.64 -1.28 6.15
C LEU A 25 -12.48 -2.77 5.89
N GLN A 26 -11.37 -3.35 6.34
CA GLN A 26 -11.02 -4.74 6.05
C GLN A 26 -11.92 -5.75 6.77
N ARG A 27 -12.26 -5.50 8.04
CA ARG A 27 -12.97 -6.49 8.88
C ARG A 27 -14.46 -6.24 9.00
N LEU A 28 -14.88 -4.99 9.21
CA LEU A 28 -16.29 -4.67 9.45
C LEU A 28 -17.04 -4.45 8.14
N ALA A 29 -16.47 -3.70 7.23
CA ALA A 29 -17.06 -3.47 5.92
C ALA A 29 -16.73 -4.60 4.91
N GLN A 30 -15.84 -5.53 5.28
CA GLN A 30 -15.34 -6.60 4.39
C GLN A 30 -14.89 -6.06 3.03
N HIS A 31 -14.32 -4.86 3.04
CA HIS A 31 -13.88 -4.20 1.82
C HIS A 31 -12.51 -4.76 1.42
N PRO A 32 -12.35 -5.23 0.18
CA PRO A 32 -11.11 -5.89 -0.26
C PRO A 32 -9.98 -4.88 -0.51
N VAL A 33 -9.65 -4.07 0.51
CA VAL A 33 -8.52 -3.14 0.46
C VAL A 33 -7.34 -3.68 1.27
N HIS A 34 -6.15 -3.33 0.85
CA HIS A 34 -4.93 -3.55 1.62
C HIS A 34 -4.09 -2.27 1.66
N VAL A 35 -3.25 -2.14 2.66
CA VAL A 35 -2.24 -1.09 2.70
C VAL A 35 -1.15 -1.45 1.71
N GLY A 36 -0.87 -0.57 0.75
CA GLY A 36 0.06 -0.86 -0.33
C GLY A 36 1.15 0.20 -0.51
N GLY A 37 1.99 -0.01 -1.50
CA GLY A 37 3.05 0.90 -1.89
C GLY A 37 3.97 1.29 -0.74
N LEU A 38 4.35 2.56 -0.69
CA LEU A 38 5.21 3.12 0.35
C LEU A 38 4.66 2.90 1.77
N SER A 39 3.33 2.99 1.95
CA SER A 39 2.71 2.78 3.26
C SER A 39 2.88 1.35 3.77
N ALA A 40 2.85 0.35 2.89
CA ALA A 40 3.12 -1.04 3.25
C ALA A 40 4.58 -1.27 3.59
N LEU A 41 5.52 -0.65 2.85
CA LEU A 41 6.95 -0.72 3.14
C LEU A 41 7.27 -0.06 4.49
N ASN A 42 6.68 1.10 4.79
CA ASN A 42 6.84 1.77 6.08
C ASN A 42 6.33 0.92 7.24
N LEU A 43 5.17 0.29 7.13
CA LEU A 43 4.63 -0.59 8.17
C LEU A 43 5.52 -1.81 8.45
N GLN A 44 6.27 -2.25 7.45
CA GLN A 44 7.20 -3.37 7.55
C GLN A 44 8.62 -2.94 7.91
N ASN A 45 8.85 -1.64 8.22
CA ASN A 45 10.16 -1.03 8.50
C ASN A 45 11.17 -1.21 7.34
N LEU A 46 10.68 -1.23 6.11
CA LEU A 46 11.49 -1.40 4.90
C LEU A 46 11.71 -0.08 4.13
N ALA A 47 11.08 1.00 4.55
CA ALA A 47 11.30 2.32 3.99
C ALA A 47 11.84 3.25 5.08
N HIS A 48 13.10 3.62 4.97
CA HIS A 48 13.78 4.48 5.95
C HIS A 48 13.57 5.97 5.72
N TYR A 49 12.86 6.35 4.65
CA TYR A 49 12.60 7.73 4.29
C TYR A 49 11.18 8.15 4.66
N LEU A 50 11.05 8.79 5.81
CA LEU A 50 9.91 9.65 6.10
C LEU A 50 10.12 10.94 5.30
N PRO A 51 9.17 11.38 4.46
CA PRO A 51 9.24 12.72 3.89
C PRO A 51 9.27 13.73 5.03
N LEU A 52 10.35 14.48 5.15
CA LEU A 52 10.44 15.60 6.08
C LEU A 52 9.39 16.65 5.66
N GLY A 53 8.27 16.73 6.37
CA GLY A 53 7.32 17.83 6.29
C GLY A 53 6.15 17.70 5.31
N GLY A 54 5.84 16.52 4.79
CA GLY A 54 4.63 16.30 3.97
C GLY A 54 3.45 15.73 4.77
N GLU A 55 2.21 16.01 4.34
CA GLU A 55 1.03 15.31 4.83
C GLU A 55 1.27 13.81 4.67
N SER A 56 1.16 13.08 5.77
CA SER A 56 1.36 11.64 5.79
C SER A 56 0.17 10.98 5.08
N SER A 57 0.38 10.54 3.86
CA SER A 57 -0.63 9.83 3.08
C SER A 57 -0.52 8.33 3.31
N ILE A 58 -1.65 7.68 3.53
CA ILE A 58 -1.77 6.23 3.63
C ILE A 58 -2.40 5.71 2.35
N HIS A 59 -1.62 4.93 1.60
CA HIS A 59 -2.03 4.38 0.32
C HIS A 59 -2.75 3.05 0.50
N LEU A 60 -3.97 2.99 0.00
CA LEU A 60 -4.83 1.81 -0.01
C LEU A 60 -5.06 1.34 -1.43
N TRP A 61 -4.93 0.06 -1.66
CA TRP A 61 -5.07 -0.57 -2.97
C TRP A 61 -6.18 -1.60 -2.96
N ASN A 62 -6.80 -1.77 -4.13
CA ASN A 62 -7.78 -2.82 -4.36
C ASN A 62 -7.69 -3.28 -5.82
N ASP A 63 -7.30 -4.54 -6.03
CA ASP A 63 -7.25 -5.16 -7.36
C ASP A 63 -8.54 -5.90 -7.73
N ALA A 64 -9.48 -6.06 -6.80
CA ALA A 64 -10.83 -6.51 -7.13
C ALA A 64 -11.54 -5.45 -7.99
N LYS A 65 -12.70 -5.80 -8.59
CA LYS A 65 -13.49 -4.85 -9.40
C LYS A 65 -13.60 -3.49 -8.72
N PRO A 66 -13.62 -2.38 -9.47
CA PRO A 66 -13.50 -1.03 -8.94
C PRO A 66 -14.52 -0.80 -7.82
N ALA A 67 -14.10 -1.03 -6.61
CA ALA A 67 -14.85 -0.77 -5.42
C ALA A 67 -14.53 0.67 -5.00
N ARG A 68 -15.55 1.46 -4.82
CA ARG A 68 -15.40 2.80 -4.23
C ARG A 68 -15.33 2.64 -2.72
N LEU A 69 -14.41 3.33 -2.08
CA LEU A 69 -14.43 3.41 -0.63
C LEU A 69 -15.82 3.83 -0.12
N PRO A 70 -16.31 3.23 0.95
CA PRO A 70 -17.54 3.65 1.60
C PRO A 70 -17.48 5.14 1.93
N SER A 71 -18.61 5.84 1.85
CA SER A 71 -18.68 7.29 2.09
C SER A 71 -18.14 7.70 3.46
N TRP A 72 -18.32 6.86 4.46
CA TRP A 72 -17.81 7.09 5.80
C TRP A 72 -16.26 7.14 5.87
N ALA A 73 -15.58 6.33 5.07
CA ALA A 73 -14.11 6.32 5.03
C ALA A 73 -13.53 7.63 4.48
N LYS A 74 -14.28 8.32 3.61
CA LYS A 74 -13.92 9.63 3.08
C LYS A 74 -14.21 10.76 4.07
N GLY A 75 -15.16 10.55 4.99
CA GLY A 75 -15.61 11.56 5.97
C GLY A 75 -14.96 11.45 7.34
N ILE A 76 -14.09 10.48 7.59
CA ILE A 76 -13.36 10.37 8.84
C ILE A 76 -12.27 11.46 8.89
N ALA A 77 -12.29 12.27 9.93
CA ALA A 77 -11.21 13.21 10.22
C ALA A 77 -10.02 12.44 10.80
N LEU A 78 -8.99 12.26 10.00
CA LEU A 78 -7.72 11.63 10.39
C LEU A 78 -6.59 12.64 10.19
N PRO A 79 -5.51 12.58 10.99
CA PRO A 79 -4.29 13.33 10.72
C PRO A 79 -3.64 12.96 9.38
N GLN A 80 -3.86 11.71 8.92
CA GLN A 80 -3.36 11.19 7.65
C GLN A 80 -4.46 11.17 6.59
N THR A 81 -4.09 11.47 5.35
CA THR A 81 -4.99 11.34 4.21
C THR A 81 -5.00 9.90 3.70
N LEU A 82 -6.18 9.30 3.58
CA LEU A 82 -6.33 8.00 2.93
C LEU A 82 -6.41 8.19 1.41
N VAL A 83 -5.41 7.70 0.70
CA VAL A 83 -5.35 7.73 -0.76
C VAL A 83 -5.72 6.35 -1.30
N PHE A 84 -6.80 6.28 -2.07
CA PHE A 84 -7.31 5.02 -2.61
C PHE A 84 -6.96 4.86 -4.08
N HIS A 85 -6.33 3.73 -4.40
CA HIS A 85 -5.98 3.30 -5.75
C HIS A 85 -6.90 2.15 -6.17
N GLY A 86 -7.85 2.46 -7.02
CA GLY A 86 -8.84 1.50 -7.54
C GLY A 86 -8.47 0.92 -8.91
N GLU A 87 -7.29 1.20 -9.42
CA GLU A 87 -6.80 0.66 -10.68
C GLU A 87 -6.28 -0.77 -10.49
N GLN A 88 -6.75 -1.67 -11.37
CA GLN A 88 -6.28 -3.05 -11.36
C GLN A 88 -4.85 -3.12 -11.92
N LEU A 89 -3.86 -3.12 -11.05
CA LEU A 89 -2.46 -3.26 -11.42
C LEU A 89 -2.11 -4.69 -11.84
N PHE A 90 -2.79 -5.68 -11.25
CA PHE A 90 -2.55 -7.09 -11.51
C PHE A 90 -3.80 -7.79 -12.05
N ASP A 91 -3.60 -8.93 -12.70
CA ASP A 91 -4.71 -9.77 -13.11
C ASP A 91 -5.53 -10.24 -11.91
N PRO A 92 -6.87 -10.36 -12.04
CA PRO A 92 -7.73 -10.82 -10.94
C PRO A 92 -7.31 -12.15 -10.32
N ALA A 93 -6.70 -13.05 -11.11
CA ALA A 93 -6.16 -14.32 -10.60
C ALA A 93 -5.01 -14.13 -9.59
N LEU A 94 -4.43 -12.93 -9.50
CA LEU A 94 -3.37 -12.56 -8.57
C LEU A 94 -3.85 -11.62 -7.44
N GLU A 95 -5.16 -11.47 -7.26
CA GLU A 95 -5.74 -10.57 -6.26
C GLU A 95 -5.13 -10.77 -4.86
N SER A 96 -4.95 -12.01 -4.43
CA SER A 96 -4.34 -12.36 -3.14
C SER A 96 -2.81 -12.56 -3.20
N ALA A 97 -2.22 -12.58 -4.39
CA ALA A 97 -0.78 -12.83 -4.54
C ALA A 97 0.03 -11.64 -4.02
N GLY A 98 1.03 -11.92 -3.21
CA GLY A 98 1.85 -10.88 -2.60
C GLY A 98 1.12 -10.06 -1.54
N LEU A 99 0.00 -10.52 -0.99
CA LEU A 99 -0.56 -9.98 0.23
C LEU A 99 0.10 -10.63 1.44
N ALA A 100 0.32 -9.84 2.48
CA ALA A 100 0.89 -10.22 3.76
C ALA A 100 0.04 -9.65 4.90
N LYS A 101 0.45 -9.95 6.11
CA LYS A 101 -0.14 -9.38 7.32
C LYS A 101 0.93 -8.62 8.08
N ALA A 102 0.64 -7.39 8.45
CA ALA A 102 1.50 -6.60 9.33
C ALA A 102 0.76 -6.26 10.62
N THR A 103 1.45 -6.39 11.74
CA THR A 103 0.94 -5.98 13.05
C THR A 103 1.28 -4.51 13.28
N THR A 104 0.31 -3.72 13.70
CA THR A 104 0.52 -2.31 14.00
C THR A 104 1.18 -2.16 15.37
N GLN A 105 2.09 -1.20 15.50
CA GLN A 105 2.83 -0.97 16.76
C GLN A 105 1.93 -0.47 17.90
N GLU A 106 0.83 0.22 17.56
CA GLU A 106 0.00 0.87 18.58
C GLU A 106 -0.93 -0.09 19.33
N ARG A 107 -1.37 -1.20 18.73
CA ARG A 107 -2.45 -2.04 19.30
C ARG A 107 -2.45 -3.50 18.87
N ASP A 108 -1.39 -4.10 18.49
CA ASP A 108 -1.36 -5.52 18.03
C ASP A 108 -2.43 -5.86 16.96
N TRP A 109 -2.91 -4.85 16.25
CA TRP A 109 -3.87 -5.06 15.16
C TRP A 109 -3.15 -5.58 13.93
N THR A 110 -3.73 -6.59 13.33
CA THR A 110 -3.22 -7.17 12.10
C THR A 110 -3.99 -6.61 10.90
N LEU A 111 -3.27 -5.94 10.00
CA LEU A 111 -3.79 -5.41 8.75
C LEU A 111 -3.31 -6.24 7.55
N ALA A 112 -4.14 -6.37 6.54
CA ALA A 112 -3.69 -6.84 5.23
C ALA A 112 -2.86 -5.76 4.56
N VAL A 113 -1.67 -6.14 4.11
CA VAL A 113 -0.70 -5.24 3.48
C VAL A 113 -0.08 -5.90 2.25
N SER A 114 0.51 -5.12 1.36
CA SER A 114 1.34 -5.66 0.28
C SER A 114 2.67 -6.18 0.84
N ALA A 115 3.08 -7.38 0.44
CA ALA A 115 4.44 -7.86 0.63
C ALA A 115 5.43 -6.99 -0.17
N PRO A 116 6.73 -6.99 0.15
CA PRO A 116 7.70 -6.08 -0.47
C PRO A 116 7.70 -6.12 -2.00
N GLU A 117 7.58 -7.32 -2.60
CA GLU A 117 7.56 -7.49 -4.05
C GLU A 117 6.37 -6.80 -4.72
N ARG A 118 5.20 -6.87 -4.08
CA ARG A 118 3.99 -6.21 -4.55
C ARG A 118 4.04 -4.73 -4.26
N ALA A 119 4.43 -4.34 -3.05
CA ALA A 119 4.50 -2.97 -2.60
C ALA A 119 5.41 -2.11 -3.50
N ILE A 120 6.58 -2.63 -3.89
CA ILE A 120 7.48 -1.88 -4.78
C ILE A 120 6.89 -1.72 -6.18
N MET A 121 6.16 -2.71 -6.72
CA MET A 121 5.47 -2.56 -8.00
C MET A 121 4.35 -1.51 -7.93
N GLU A 122 3.65 -1.44 -6.81
CA GLU A 122 2.66 -0.40 -6.53
C GLU A 122 3.30 0.98 -6.46
N VAL A 123 4.48 1.14 -5.81
CA VAL A 123 5.26 2.38 -5.85
C VAL A 123 5.63 2.75 -7.28
N LEU A 124 6.17 1.79 -8.05
CA LEU A 124 6.56 2.03 -9.44
C LEU A 124 5.39 2.44 -10.34
N SER A 125 4.17 2.02 -10.02
CA SER A 125 2.98 2.43 -10.77
C SER A 125 2.69 3.93 -10.61
N LEU A 126 3.08 4.52 -9.49
CA LEU A 126 2.87 5.92 -9.15
C LEU A 126 4.01 6.84 -9.63
N VAL A 127 5.13 6.28 -10.10
CA VAL A 127 6.21 7.08 -10.69
C VAL A 127 5.67 7.92 -11.84
N ASP A 128 5.88 9.22 -11.76
CA ASP A 128 5.52 10.20 -12.78
C ASP A 128 6.76 10.69 -13.57
N GLU A 129 6.58 11.71 -14.38
CA GLU A 129 7.67 12.30 -15.21
C GLU A 129 8.63 13.18 -14.40
N THR A 130 8.39 13.39 -13.10
CA THR A 130 9.30 14.20 -12.28
C THR A 130 10.55 13.39 -11.94
N PRO A 131 11.74 13.98 -12.10
CA PRO A 131 13.01 13.28 -11.83
C PRO A 131 13.09 12.72 -10.39
N GLY A 132 12.53 13.44 -9.42
CA GLY A 132 12.51 13.02 -8.02
C GLY A 132 11.67 11.78 -7.76
N SER A 133 10.58 11.59 -8.51
CA SER A 133 9.69 10.45 -8.36
C SER A 133 10.39 9.12 -8.69
N PHE A 134 11.13 9.08 -9.80
CA PHE A 134 11.90 7.90 -10.17
C PHE A 134 13.08 7.65 -9.22
N SER A 135 13.84 8.69 -8.85
CA SER A 135 14.97 8.56 -7.94
C SER A 135 14.55 7.98 -6.60
N HIS A 136 13.45 8.50 -6.04
CA HIS A 136 12.90 7.96 -4.79
C HIS A 136 12.48 6.50 -4.90
N ALA A 137 11.82 6.11 -5.99
CA ALA A 137 11.43 4.72 -6.22
C ALA A 137 12.66 3.79 -6.38
N ALA A 138 13.72 4.28 -7.02
CA ALA A 138 14.98 3.54 -7.16
C ALA A 138 15.69 3.34 -5.81
N GLU A 139 15.78 4.38 -4.99
CA GLU A 139 16.33 4.29 -3.63
C GLU A 139 15.56 3.29 -2.76
N LEU A 140 14.23 3.32 -2.83
CA LEU A 140 13.39 2.34 -2.14
C LEU A 140 13.68 0.93 -2.62
N PHE A 141 13.78 0.72 -3.94
CA PHE A 141 14.08 -0.58 -4.53
C PHE A 141 15.44 -1.11 -4.07
N GLU A 142 16.47 -0.27 -4.07
CA GLU A 142 17.82 -0.60 -3.62
C GLU A 142 17.89 -0.93 -2.12
N GLY A 143 17.07 -0.28 -1.31
CA GLY A 143 16.99 -0.52 0.14
C GLY A 143 16.19 -1.76 0.55
N LEU A 144 15.52 -2.44 -0.40
CA LEU A 144 14.73 -3.62 -0.07
C LEU A 144 15.63 -4.84 0.22
N PRO A 145 15.25 -5.69 1.19
CA PRO A 145 15.89 -6.98 1.37
C PRO A 145 15.70 -7.85 0.13
N ALA A 146 16.42 -8.96 0.06
CA ALA A 146 16.30 -9.92 -1.05
C ALA A 146 14.83 -10.27 -1.31
N LEU A 147 14.30 -9.84 -2.44
CA LEU A 147 12.95 -10.14 -2.88
C LEU A 147 12.84 -11.63 -3.25
N ARG A 148 11.68 -12.22 -3.02
CA ARG A 148 11.42 -13.62 -3.41
C ARG A 148 11.26 -13.73 -4.93
N PRO A 149 12.20 -14.38 -5.66
CA PRO A 149 12.20 -14.35 -7.13
C PRO A 149 10.92 -14.95 -7.73
N ALA A 150 10.44 -16.07 -7.19
CA ALA A 150 9.26 -16.75 -7.69
C ALA A 150 7.98 -15.88 -7.56
N LEU A 151 7.85 -15.14 -6.46
CA LEU A 151 6.72 -14.21 -6.28
C LEU A 151 6.87 -13.00 -7.21
N GLY A 152 8.06 -12.42 -7.31
CA GLY A 152 8.35 -11.30 -8.21
C GLY A 152 8.03 -11.66 -9.67
N GLN A 153 8.49 -12.81 -10.15
CA GLN A 153 8.20 -13.31 -11.50
C GLN A 153 6.70 -13.50 -11.73
N ARG A 154 6.00 -14.10 -10.76
CA ARG A 154 4.55 -14.31 -10.85
C ARG A 154 3.79 -12.98 -10.92
N LEU A 155 4.14 -12.00 -10.09
CA LEU A 155 3.54 -10.67 -10.10
C LEU A 155 3.86 -9.91 -11.39
N LEU A 156 5.11 -9.98 -11.88
CA LEU A 156 5.50 -9.37 -13.16
C LEU A 156 4.73 -9.97 -14.33
N ALA A 157 4.57 -11.29 -14.36
CA ALA A 157 3.81 -11.97 -15.44
C ALA A 157 2.37 -11.43 -15.50
N GLY A 158 1.69 -11.32 -14.36
CA GLY A 158 0.31 -10.85 -14.28
C GLY A 158 0.16 -9.33 -14.09
N CYS A 159 1.25 -8.56 -14.07
CA CYS A 159 1.15 -7.10 -14.01
C CYS A 159 0.63 -6.54 -15.33
N ARG A 160 -0.36 -5.68 -15.28
CA ARG A 160 -1.02 -5.09 -16.47
C ARG A 160 -0.31 -3.82 -16.96
N SER A 161 0.56 -3.23 -16.16
CA SER A 161 1.29 -2.01 -16.50
C SER A 161 2.64 -2.32 -17.14
N ILE A 162 2.80 -1.96 -18.43
CA ILE A 162 4.08 -2.05 -19.14
C ILE A 162 5.14 -1.16 -18.48
N LYS A 163 4.75 0.01 -17.99
CA LYS A 163 5.63 0.93 -17.27
C LYS A 163 6.24 0.24 -16.06
N VAL A 164 5.43 -0.37 -15.21
CA VAL A 164 5.90 -1.06 -14.00
C VAL A 164 6.84 -2.21 -14.35
N LYS A 165 6.49 -3.03 -15.34
CA LYS A 165 7.37 -4.13 -15.81
C LYS A 165 8.75 -3.62 -16.22
N ARG A 166 8.79 -2.57 -17.04
CA ARG A 166 10.05 -1.98 -17.53
C ARG A 166 10.89 -1.39 -16.41
N LEU A 167 10.27 -0.60 -15.52
CA LEU A 167 10.97 0.01 -14.39
C LEU A 167 11.51 -1.05 -13.43
N PHE A 168 10.69 -2.05 -13.09
CA PHE A 168 11.12 -3.15 -12.21
C PHE A 168 12.30 -3.92 -12.78
N LEU A 169 12.23 -4.33 -14.04
CA LEU A 169 13.32 -5.07 -14.70
C LEU A 169 14.59 -4.21 -14.82
N PHE A 170 14.46 -2.93 -15.14
CA PHE A 170 15.60 -2.02 -15.20
C PHE A 170 16.31 -1.92 -13.84
N LEU A 171 15.56 -1.72 -12.75
CA LEU A 171 16.14 -1.62 -11.41
C LEU A 171 16.73 -2.97 -10.95
N ALA A 172 16.06 -4.09 -11.21
CA ALA A 172 16.57 -5.42 -10.87
C ALA A 172 17.87 -5.77 -11.60
N THR A 173 18.01 -5.36 -12.86
CA THR A 173 19.26 -5.55 -13.63
C THR A 173 20.41 -4.76 -13.02
N ARG A 174 20.16 -3.49 -12.62
CA ARG A 174 21.18 -2.65 -11.98
C ARG A 174 21.68 -3.20 -10.64
N GLN A 175 20.82 -3.87 -9.86
CA GLN A 175 21.24 -4.51 -8.61
C GLN A 175 22.04 -5.79 -8.84
N GLY A 176 21.87 -6.45 -9.97
CA GLY A 176 22.60 -7.67 -10.33
C GLY A 176 23.93 -7.46 -11.03
N GLU A 177 24.26 -6.21 -11.37
CA GLU A 177 25.58 -5.86 -11.94
C GLU A 177 26.57 -5.62 -10.80
N PRO A 178 27.72 -6.33 -10.75
CA PRO A 178 28.76 -6.16 -9.73
C PRO A 178 29.51 -4.82 -9.87
#